data_2b27d72789a93e650ef74d42b75949ae
#
_entry.id   2b27d72789a93e650ef74d42b75949ae
#
_cell.length_a   1.000
_cell.length_b   1.000
_cell.length_c   1.000
_cell.angle_alpha   90.00
_cell.angle_beta   90.00
_cell.angle_gamma   90.00
#
_symmetry.space_group_name_H-M   'P 1'
#
loop_
_entity.id
_entity.type
_entity.pdbx_description
1 polymer ?
#
loop_
_entity_poly.entity_id
_entity_poly.type
_entity_poly.pdbx_seq_one_letter_code
_entity_poly.pdbx_strand_id
1 'polypeptide(L)'
;MQKVRLILIVFFYVITAQSQQYKIDTSYTIKSTFTKLIKKYPFITIPEIKPNPDVTEMFDLVYNKEQDRTLHFDAFVNTKKKKNPVVIMIHGGGWRSGNKNQMQFLGKEIASKGYSCFAIEYRLSLEAKYPRGVIDVKNAIRFIKDNAGKFNVDPNKIAVLGCSSGGQMAALIGTTNENPIFEDKTFKSKHSSKVHAIVDVDGVLAFKHPESSEGDMAAFWLGGKSDETPENWKNASALTHTDKNTPPILYICSSIPRFHAGRNDMIKILNENKIYNEVQTIPDSPHSFWFYEPWFGQTVSYTVRFLDKIFK
;
A
#
# COMPACT_ATOMS: atom_id res chain seq x y z
N MET A 1 -59.34 -45.28 27.43
CA MET A 1 -58.31 -44.19 27.59
C MET A 1 -57.25 -44.31 26.49
N GLN A 2 -57.39 -43.56 25.38
CA GLN A 2 -56.43 -43.53 24.25
C GLN A 2 -55.32 -42.52 24.59
N LYS A 3 -54.07 -42.98 24.62
CA LYS A 3 -52.87 -42.10 24.78
C LYS A 3 -52.51 -41.50 23.45
N VAL A 4 -52.72 -40.21 23.29
CA VAL A 4 -52.19 -39.43 22.13
C VAL A 4 -50.68 -39.22 22.32
N ARG A 5 -49.86 -39.77 21.41
CA ARG A 5 -48.43 -39.50 21.36
C ARG A 5 -48.19 -38.25 20.48
N LEU A 6 -47.77 -37.20 21.12
CA LEU A 6 -47.32 -35.96 20.42
C LEU A 6 -45.93 -36.19 19.85
N ILE A 7 -45.83 -36.20 18.50
CA ILE A 7 -44.53 -36.25 17.81
C ILE A 7 -44.07 -34.83 17.56
N LEU A 8 -43.02 -34.42 18.28
CA LEU A 8 -42.36 -33.14 18.07
C LEU A 8 -41.44 -33.25 16.85
N ILE A 9 -41.80 -32.62 15.75
CA ILE A 9 -40.92 -32.50 14.57
C ILE A 9 -40.05 -31.26 14.76
N VAL A 10 -38.76 -31.49 15.05
CA VAL A 10 -37.76 -30.43 15.13
C VAL A 10 -37.22 -30.18 13.71
N PHE A 11 -37.56 -29.03 13.13
CA PHE A 11 -36.97 -28.56 11.89
C PHE A 11 -35.58 -28.00 12.16
N PHE A 12 -34.53 -28.71 11.77
CA PHE A 12 -33.19 -28.17 11.69
C PHE A 12 -33.06 -27.25 10.45
N TYR A 13 -33.07 -25.96 10.64
CA TYR A 13 -32.63 -25.01 9.62
C TYR A 13 -31.11 -25.11 9.49
N VAL A 14 -30.63 -25.77 8.46
CA VAL A 14 -29.22 -25.70 8.05
C VAL A 14 -29.02 -24.35 7.36
N ILE A 15 -28.53 -23.36 8.10
CA ILE A 15 -28.06 -22.11 7.51
C ILE A 15 -26.74 -22.43 6.80
N THR A 16 -26.81 -22.67 5.51
CA THR A 16 -25.61 -22.71 4.66
C THR A 16 -25.07 -21.28 4.59
N ALA A 17 -24.05 -20.98 5.38
CA ALA A 17 -23.26 -19.75 5.19
C ALA A 17 -22.59 -19.87 3.80
N GLN A 18 -23.17 -19.22 2.80
CA GLN A 18 -22.47 -19.00 1.52
C GLN A 18 -21.34 -18.01 1.81
N SER A 19 -20.12 -18.50 1.89
CA SER A 19 -18.92 -17.68 1.84
C SER A 19 -19.00 -16.85 0.56
N GLN A 20 -19.09 -15.54 0.72
CA GLN A 20 -19.12 -14.61 -0.40
C GLN A 20 -17.72 -14.64 -1.03
N GLN A 21 -17.57 -15.39 -2.11
CA GLN A 21 -16.32 -15.52 -2.84
C GLN A 21 -16.05 -14.20 -3.60
N TYR A 22 -15.21 -13.34 -3.03
CA TYR A 22 -14.81 -12.09 -3.67
C TYR A 22 -14.05 -12.39 -4.96
N LYS A 23 -14.41 -11.68 -6.03
CA LYS A 23 -13.72 -11.79 -7.31
C LYS A 23 -12.37 -11.08 -7.21
N ILE A 24 -11.29 -11.86 -7.16
CA ILE A 24 -9.92 -11.32 -7.14
C ILE A 24 -9.39 -11.25 -8.57
N ASP A 25 -8.91 -10.08 -8.98
CA ASP A 25 -8.21 -9.90 -10.24
C ASP A 25 -6.71 -10.12 -10.03
N THR A 26 -6.18 -11.22 -10.55
CA THR A 26 -4.77 -11.59 -10.46
C THR A 26 -3.98 -11.25 -11.72
N SER A 27 -4.52 -10.43 -12.62
CA SER A 27 -3.92 -10.16 -13.94
C SER A 27 -2.62 -9.35 -13.86
N TYR A 28 -2.46 -8.50 -12.84
CA TYR A 28 -1.28 -7.66 -12.65
C TYR A 28 -0.29 -8.31 -11.69
N THR A 29 0.72 -8.96 -12.25
CA THR A 29 1.80 -9.63 -11.51
C THR A 29 3.17 -9.25 -12.08
N ILE A 30 4.25 -9.50 -11.34
CA ILE A 30 5.63 -9.33 -11.84
C ILE A 30 5.82 -10.12 -13.13
N LYS A 31 5.34 -11.38 -13.18
CA LYS A 31 5.47 -12.24 -14.37
C LYS A 31 4.65 -11.75 -15.55
N SER A 32 3.41 -11.31 -15.34
CA SER A 32 2.54 -10.84 -16.44
C SER A 32 3.05 -9.53 -17.04
N THR A 33 3.59 -8.63 -16.22
CA THR A 33 4.24 -7.39 -16.67
C THR A 33 5.57 -7.67 -17.36
N PHE A 34 6.38 -8.60 -16.84
CA PHE A 34 7.61 -9.03 -17.50
C PHE A 34 7.37 -9.49 -18.95
N THR A 35 6.40 -10.39 -19.13
CA THR A 35 6.04 -10.93 -20.47
C THR A 35 5.65 -9.83 -21.46
N LYS A 36 5.07 -8.73 -21.00
CA LYS A 36 4.71 -7.57 -21.82
C LYS A 36 5.92 -6.68 -22.10
N LEU A 37 6.72 -6.38 -21.06
CA LEU A 37 7.81 -5.41 -21.14
C LEU A 37 9.05 -5.94 -21.83
N ILE A 38 9.36 -7.24 -21.74
CA ILE A 38 10.55 -7.85 -22.37
C ILE A 38 10.58 -7.63 -23.88
N LYS A 39 9.42 -7.45 -24.51
CA LYS A 39 9.33 -7.15 -25.95
C LYS A 39 9.89 -5.78 -26.30
N LYS A 40 9.75 -4.80 -25.42
CA LYS A 40 10.24 -3.43 -25.62
C LYS A 40 11.60 -3.19 -24.95
N TYR A 41 11.86 -3.89 -23.85
CA TYR A 41 13.06 -3.77 -23.03
C TYR A 41 13.73 -5.15 -22.91
N PRO A 42 14.37 -5.67 -23.97
CA PRO A 42 14.88 -7.06 -23.99
C PRO A 42 16.02 -7.32 -22.99
N PHE A 43 16.56 -6.27 -22.39
CA PHE A 43 17.66 -6.33 -21.42
C PHE A 43 17.18 -6.46 -19.95
N ILE A 44 15.88 -6.34 -19.68
CA ILE A 44 15.38 -6.42 -18.30
C ILE A 44 15.44 -7.84 -17.75
N THR A 45 15.70 -7.94 -16.46
CA THR A 45 15.64 -9.20 -15.73
C THR A 45 14.83 -9.04 -14.45
N ILE A 46 14.26 -10.13 -13.97
CA ILE A 46 13.66 -10.17 -12.64
C ILE A 46 14.80 -10.26 -11.62
N PRO A 47 14.81 -9.41 -10.56
CA PRO A 47 15.87 -9.42 -9.57
C PRO A 47 16.01 -10.80 -8.88
N GLU A 48 17.23 -11.23 -8.68
CA GLU A 48 17.53 -12.40 -7.87
C GLU A 48 17.90 -11.94 -6.45
N ILE A 49 17.00 -12.18 -5.50
CA ILE A 49 17.22 -11.81 -4.10
C ILE A 49 17.84 -12.98 -3.35
N LYS A 50 19.08 -12.82 -2.94
CA LYS A 50 19.78 -13.85 -2.13
C LYS A 50 19.23 -13.88 -0.71
N PRO A 51 19.06 -15.07 -0.11
CA PRO A 51 18.71 -15.20 1.30
C PRO A 51 19.67 -14.40 2.18
N ASN A 52 19.13 -13.66 3.13
CA ASN A 52 19.93 -12.91 4.11
C ASN A 52 19.66 -13.45 5.52
N PRO A 53 20.67 -13.97 6.24
CA PRO A 53 20.50 -14.55 7.58
C PRO A 53 20.01 -13.54 8.62
N ASP A 54 20.20 -12.25 8.37
CA ASP A 54 19.74 -11.17 9.23
C ASP A 54 18.27 -10.77 8.96
N VAL A 55 17.57 -11.45 8.05
CA VAL A 55 16.16 -11.17 7.70
C VAL A 55 15.30 -12.39 7.95
N THR A 56 14.35 -12.28 8.87
CA THR A 56 13.31 -13.29 9.08
C THR A 56 12.10 -12.99 8.20
N GLU A 57 11.71 -13.96 7.41
CA GLU A 57 10.54 -13.89 6.53
C GLU A 57 9.34 -14.59 7.19
N MET A 58 8.20 -13.92 7.24
CA MET A 58 6.94 -14.46 7.76
C MET A 58 5.83 -14.13 6.77
N PHE A 59 5.02 -15.11 6.40
CA PHE A 59 4.00 -14.97 5.37
C PHE A 59 2.60 -15.15 5.95
N ASP A 60 1.62 -14.50 5.30
CA ASP A 60 0.18 -14.64 5.57
C ASP A 60 -0.21 -14.38 7.04
N LEU A 61 0.46 -13.42 7.67
CA LEU A 61 0.12 -13.00 9.04
C LEU A 61 -1.18 -12.19 9.04
N VAL A 62 -2.13 -12.57 9.88
CA VAL A 62 -3.43 -11.90 9.99
C VAL A 62 -3.30 -10.59 10.77
N TYR A 63 -3.82 -9.48 10.22
CA TYR A 63 -3.91 -8.20 10.93
C TYR A 63 -5.35 -7.73 11.18
N ASN A 64 -6.29 -8.19 10.37
CA ASN A 64 -7.69 -7.86 10.56
C ASN A 64 -8.59 -9.04 10.14
N LYS A 65 -9.69 -9.22 10.87
CA LYS A 65 -10.71 -10.20 10.56
C LYS A 65 -12.08 -9.56 10.75
N GLU A 66 -12.79 -9.39 9.64
CA GLU A 66 -14.13 -8.81 9.60
C GLU A 66 -15.08 -9.80 8.93
N GLN A 67 -16.10 -10.25 9.68
CA GLN A 67 -17.07 -11.22 9.15
C GLN A 67 -16.37 -12.35 8.39
N ASP A 68 -16.58 -12.41 7.07
CA ASP A 68 -16.05 -13.47 6.19
C ASP A 68 -14.71 -13.09 5.54
N ARG A 69 -14.16 -11.90 5.82
CA ARG A 69 -12.91 -11.40 5.20
C ARG A 69 -11.78 -11.32 6.21
N THR A 70 -10.75 -12.12 5.99
CA THR A 70 -9.49 -12.03 6.71
C THR A 70 -8.45 -11.32 5.85
N LEU A 71 -7.77 -10.32 6.40
CA LEU A 71 -6.72 -9.54 5.75
C LEU A 71 -5.36 -9.89 6.34
N HIS A 72 -4.38 -10.06 5.45
CA HIS A 72 -3.05 -10.55 5.79
C HIS A 72 -1.95 -9.56 5.41
N PHE A 73 -0.77 -9.80 5.91
CA PHE A 73 0.47 -9.18 5.44
C PHE A 73 1.62 -10.20 5.45
N ASP A 74 2.66 -9.92 4.66
CA ASP A 74 3.94 -10.58 4.77
C ASP A 74 4.93 -9.66 5.48
N ALA A 75 5.81 -10.22 6.30
CA ALA A 75 6.80 -9.47 7.05
C ALA A 75 8.22 -9.94 6.72
N PHE A 76 9.11 -8.98 6.50
CA PHE A 76 10.54 -9.15 6.30
C PHE A 76 11.26 -8.38 7.41
N VAL A 77 11.56 -9.05 8.51
CA VAL A 77 12.01 -8.43 9.75
C VAL A 77 13.52 -8.52 9.86
N ASN A 78 14.20 -7.38 9.95
CA ASN A 78 15.64 -7.36 10.24
C ASN A 78 15.88 -7.74 11.71
N THR A 79 16.76 -8.72 11.94
CA THR A 79 17.06 -9.27 13.28
C THR A 79 18.37 -8.75 13.87
N LYS A 80 19.18 -8.06 13.07
CA LYS A 80 20.51 -7.59 13.47
C LYS A 80 20.49 -6.51 14.54
N LYS A 81 19.48 -5.64 14.50
CA LYS A 81 19.30 -4.55 15.48
C LYS A 81 17.95 -4.67 16.18
N LYS A 82 17.84 -4.01 17.33
CA LYS A 82 16.57 -3.87 18.04
C LYS A 82 15.89 -2.57 17.62
N LYS A 83 14.54 -2.56 17.64
CA LYS A 83 13.71 -1.39 17.31
C LYS A 83 13.99 -0.85 15.90
N ASN A 84 13.93 -1.72 14.91
CA ASN A 84 14.13 -1.32 13.51
C ASN A 84 13.06 -0.34 13.04
N PRO A 85 13.40 0.64 12.20
CA PRO A 85 12.39 1.43 11.50
C PRO A 85 11.54 0.54 10.58
N VAL A 86 10.29 0.93 10.41
CA VAL A 86 9.27 0.17 9.67
C VAL A 86 9.05 0.77 8.28
N VAL A 87 8.86 -0.11 7.29
CA VAL A 87 8.37 0.25 5.96
C VAL A 87 7.07 -0.54 5.69
N ILE A 88 5.95 0.15 5.70
CA ILE A 88 4.65 -0.37 5.25
C ILE A 88 4.61 -0.33 3.74
N MET A 89 4.38 -1.45 3.08
CA MET A 89 4.50 -1.57 1.63
C MET A 89 3.16 -1.86 0.97
N ILE A 90 2.78 -1.02 0.02
CA ILE A 90 1.48 -1.05 -0.67
C ILE A 90 1.69 -1.37 -2.14
N HIS A 91 1.15 -2.48 -2.60
CA HIS A 91 1.26 -2.92 -3.98
C HIS A 91 0.42 -2.08 -4.95
N GLY A 92 0.83 -2.08 -6.22
CA GLY A 92 0.09 -1.46 -7.32
C GLY A 92 -0.94 -2.39 -7.96
N GLY A 93 -1.56 -1.90 -9.04
CA GLY A 93 -2.54 -2.65 -9.82
C GLY A 93 -3.85 -1.88 -10.06
N GLY A 94 -3.78 -0.54 -10.05
CA GLY A 94 -4.93 0.33 -10.33
C GLY A 94 -6.07 0.15 -9.33
N TRP A 95 -5.76 -0.08 -8.06
CA TRP A 95 -6.73 -0.34 -6.97
C TRP A 95 -7.66 -1.54 -7.21
N ARG A 96 -7.50 -2.27 -8.32
CA ARG A 96 -8.39 -3.34 -8.77
C ARG A 96 -7.73 -4.71 -8.78
N SER A 97 -6.45 -4.78 -9.07
CA SER A 97 -5.69 -6.02 -9.23
C SER A 97 -4.38 -5.99 -8.45
N GLY A 98 -3.64 -7.09 -8.46
CA GLY A 98 -2.39 -7.24 -7.73
C GLY A 98 -2.57 -7.86 -6.35
N ASN A 99 -1.46 -8.05 -5.66
CA ASN A 99 -1.41 -8.57 -4.30
C ASN A 99 -0.06 -8.25 -3.62
N LYS A 100 0.04 -8.53 -2.32
CA LYS A 100 1.22 -8.27 -1.49
C LYS A 100 2.52 -8.94 -2.00
N ASN A 101 2.44 -10.03 -2.78
CA ASN A 101 3.62 -10.72 -3.32
C ASN A 101 4.45 -9.83 -4.26
N GLN A 102 3.84 -8.79 -4.86
CA GLN A 102 4.57 -7.81 -5.69
C GLN A 102 5.65 -7.06 -4.90
N MET A 103 5.48 -6.96 -3.59
CA MET A 103 6.38 -6.19 -2.72
C MET A 103 7.49 -7.05 -2.10
N GLN A 104 7.51 -8.37 -2.34
CA GLN A 104 8.46 -9.29 -1.69
C GLN A 104 9.92 -8.95 -2.00
N PHE A 105 10.26 -8.69 -3.26
CA PHE A 105 11.65 -8.41 -3.64
C PHE A 105 12.15 -7.11 -3.00
N LEU A 106 11.35 -6.03 -3.12
CA LEU A 106 11.67 -4.75 -2.46
C LEU A 106 11.74 -4.91 -0.95
N GLY A 107 10.78 -5.66 -0.34
CA GLY A 107 10.72 -5.89 1.09
C GLY A 107 11.95 -6.60 1.63
N LYS A 108 12.38 -7.68 0.99
CA LYS A 108 13.60 -8.43 1.36
C LYS A 108 14.85 -7.57 1.23
N GLU A 109 14.98 -6.86 0.12
CA GLU A 109 16.18 -6.07 -0.13
C GLU A 109 16.27 -4.85 0.80
N ILE A 110 15.18 -4.14 1.05
CA ILE A 110 15.15 -3.02 2.02
C ILE A 110 15.36 -3.54 3.44
N ALA A 111 14.81 -4.72 3.78
CA ALA A 111 15.02 -5.33 5.09
C ALA A 111 16.50 -5.70 5.31
N SER A 112 17.23 -6.15 4.27
CA SER A 112 18.67 -6.42 4.34
C SER A 112 19.50 -5.19 4.73
N LYS A 113 18.97 -3.98 4.51
CA LYS A 113 19.62 -2.68 4.83
C LYS A 113 19.28 -2.16 6.24
N GLY A 114 18.56 -2.93 7.06
CA GLY A 114 18.31 -2.61 8.47
C GLY A 114 16.93 -2.05 8.76
N TYR A 115 15.96 -2.30 7.91
CA TYR A 115 14.55 -1.97 8.08
C TYR A 115 13.73 -3.21 8.37
N SER A 116 12.51 -3.06 8.86
CA SER A 116 11.52 -4.14 8.89
C SER A 116 10.37 -3.77 7.96
N CYS A 117 10.13 -4.59 6.94
CA CYS A 117 9.20 -4.33 5.86
C CYS A 117 7.95 -5.19 5.98
N PHE A 118 6.78 -4.60 5.72
CA PHE A 118 5.50 -5.26 5.84
C PHE A 118 4.69 -5.04 4.57
N ALA A 119 4.54 -6.08 3.76
CA ALA A 119 3.77 -6.06 2.51
C ALA A 119 2.29 -6.32 2.81
N ILE A 120 1.45 -5.31 2.66
CA ILE A 120 0.07 -5.32 3.13
C ILE A 120 -0.89 -5.81 2.03
N GLU A 121 -1.77 -6.75 2.39
CA GLU A 121 -2.99 -7.04 1.66
C GLU A 121 -4.07 -6.03 2.06
N TYR A 122 -4.81 -5.50 1.10
CA TYR A 122 -5.92 -4.59 1.33
C TYR A 122 -7.06 -4.89 0.36
N ARG A 123 -8.29 -4.50 0.69
CA ARG A 123 -9.45 -4.73 -0.18
C ARG A 123 -9.34 -3.92 -1.47
N LEU A 124 -9.42 -4.64 -2.58
CA LEU A 124 -9.41 -4.07 -3.91
C LEU A 124 -10.80 -3.58 -4.32
N SER A 125 -10.90 -2.79 -5.37
CA SER A 125 -12.15 -2.16 -5.81
C SER A 125 -13.24 -3.14 -6.26
N LEU A 126 -12.89 -4.40 -6.52
CA LEU A 126 -13.85 -5.47 -6.76
C LEU A 126 -14.50 -5.99 -5.46
N GLU A 127 -13.82 -5.83 -4.32
CA GLU A 127 -14.32 -6.20 -2.99
C GLU A 127 -15.03 -5.01 -2.33
N ALA A 128 -14.37 -3.84 -2.34
CA ALA A 128 -14.90 -2.63 -1.72
C ALA A 128 -14.40 -1.36 -2.43
N LYS A 129 -15.25 -0.34 -2.47
CA LYS A 129 -14.89 0.95 -3.04
C LYS A 129 -14.05 1.79 -2.07
N TYR A 130 -13.46 2.86 -2.58
CA TYR A 130 -12.85 3.92 -1.79
C TYR A 130 -13.81 4.42 -0.70
N PRO A 131 -13.33 4.67 0.53
CA PRO A 131 -11.91 4.65 0.95
C PRO A 131 -11.46 3.33 1.60
N ARG A 132 -12.18 2.22 1.45
CA ARG A 132 -12.01 1.01 2.28
C ARG A 132 -10.59 0.44 2.24
N GLY A 133 -9.95 0.32 1.08
CA GLY A 133 -8.57 -0.15 0.99
C GLY A 133 -7.56 0.74 1.71
N VAL A 134 -7.78 2.07 1.73
CA VAL A 134 -6.96 3.03 2.49
C VAL A 134 -7.09 2.78 3.99
N ILE A 135 -8.32 2.59 4.47
CA ILE A 135 -8.63 2.26 5.87
C ILE A 135 -7.98 0.93 6.29
N ASP A 136 -8.01 -0.09 5.41
CA ASP A 136 -7.37 -1.38 5.69
C ASP A 136 -5.87 -1.23 5.95
N VAL A 137 -5.16 -0.46 5.12
CA VAL A 137 -3.73 -0.19 5.32
C VAL A 137 -3.49 0.58 6.61
N LYS A 138 -4.32 1.57 6.95
CA LYS A 138 -4.23 2.29 8.22
C LYS A 138 -4.45 1.36 9.42
N ASN A 139 -5.37 0.41 9.34
CA ASN A 139 -5.56 -0.62 10.36
C ASN A 139 -4.33 -1.54 10.48
N ALA A 140 -3.70 -1.92 9.35
CA ALA A 140 -2.44 -2.69 9.37
C ALA A 140 -1.31 -1.92 10.06
N ILE A 141 -1.16 -0.61 9.82
CA ILE A 141 -0.18 0.25 10.51
C ILE A 141 -0.41 0.22 12.02
N ARG A 142 -1.66 0.37 12.46
CA ARG A 142 -2.03 0.33 13.90
C ARG A 142 -1.73 -1.03 14.50
N PHE A 143 -2.08 -2.11 13.80
CA PHE A 143 -1.78 -3.49 14.23
C PHE A 143 -0.27 -3.73 14.41
N ILE A 144 0.55 -3.29 13.44
CA ILE A 144 2.01 -3.46 13.49
C ILE A 144 2.60 -2.66 14.67
N LYS A 145 2.11 -1.45 14.92
CA LYS A 145 2.52 -0.65 16.08
C LYS A 145 2.13 -1.32 17.42
N ASP A 146 0.91 -1.86 17.52
CA ASP A 146 0.45 -2.59 18.72
C ASP A 146 1.31 -3.84 18.98
N ASN A 147 1.88 -4.42 17.95
CA ASN A 147 2.73 -5.62 17.98
C ASN A 147 4.23 -5.30 17.81
N ALA A 148 4.66 -4.06 18.07
CA ALA A 148 6.03 -3.60 17.82
C ALA A 148 7.09 -4.48 18.50
N GLY A 149 6.83 -4.94 19.72
CA GLY A 149 7.72 -5.88 20.43
C GLY A 149 7.89 -7.23 19.73
N LYS A 150 6.78 -7.79 19.21
CA LYS A 150 6.79 -9.06 18.46
C LYS A 150 7.63 -8.97 17.18
N PHE A 151 7.56 -7.84 16.49
CA PHE A 151 8.27 -7.63 15.23
C PHE A 151 9.61 -6.91 15.39
N ASN A 152 10.04 -6.65 16.63
CA ASN A 152 11.30 -5.94 16.91
C ASN A 152 11.42 -4.61 16.18
N VAL A 153 10.37 -3.78 16.18
CA VAL A 153 10.29 -2.51 15.45
C VAL A 153 10.07 -1.31 16.37
N ASP A 154 10.38 -0.12 15.86
CA ASP A 154 10.09 1.15 16.51
C ASP A 154 8.75 1.71 16.01
N PRO A 155 7.70 1.79 16.84
CA PRO A 155 6.39 2.32 16.44
C PRO A 155 6.40 3.81 16.11
N ASN A 156 7.50 4.53 16.43
CA ASN A 156 7.68 5.95 16.14
C ASN A 156 8.52 6.21 14.89
N LYS A 157 8.97 5.16 14.19
CA LYS A 157 9.75 5.26 12.95
C LYS A 157 9.07 4.46 11.84
N ILE A 158 7.93 4.95 11.35
CA ILE A 158 7.10 4.29 10.35
C ILE A 158 7.15 5.08 9.05
N ALA A 159 7.64 4.46 7.99
CA ALA A 159 7.46 4.92 6.63
C ALA A 159 6.36 4.14 5.92
N VAL A 160 5.69 4.78 4.98
CA VAL A 160 4.81 4.12 4.01
C VAL A 160 5.43 4.21 2.62
N LEU A 161 5.54 3.09 1.93
CA LEU A 161 6.04 2.99 0.56
C LEU A 161 4.97 2.34 -0.31
N GLY A 162 4.70 2.90 -1.45
CA GLY A 162 3.80 2.28 -2.40
C GLY A 162 4.22 2.48 -3.85
N CYS A 163 3.74 1.61 -4.73
CA CYS A 163 4.04 1.63 -6.15
C CYS A 163 2.76 1.81 -6.96
N SER A 164 2.76 2.72 -7.96
CA SER A 164 1.59 3.00 -8.82
C SER A 164 0.37 3.43 -7.99
N SER A 165 -0.76 2.73 -8.10
CA SER A 165 -1.92 2.97 -7.22
C SER A 165 -1.58 2.80 -5.73
N GLY A 166 -0.61 1.95 -5.38
CA GLY A 166 -0.07 1.87 -4.02
C GLY A 166 0.72 3.12 -3.64
N GLY A 167 1.43 3.77 -4.57
CA GLY A 167 2.12 5.05 -4.39
C GLY A 167 1.13 6.17 -4.09
N GLN A 168 0.06 6.26 -4.89
CA GLN A 168 -1.04 7.18 -4.61
C GLN A 168 -1.61 6.95 -3.20
N MET A 169 -1.86 5.69 -2.81
CA MET A 169 -2.36 5.37 -1.47
C MET A 169 -1.33 5.71 -0.38
N ALA A 170 -0.05 5.47 -0.61
CA ALA A 170 1.01 5.83 0.33
C ALA A 170 1.06 7.35 0.58
N ALA A 171 1.00 8.14 -0.48
CA ALA A 171 0.94 9.59 -0.38
C ALA A 171 -0.33 10.05 0.36
N LEU A 172 -1.50 9.49 0.02
CA LEU A 172 -2.76 9.81 0.69
C LEU A 172 -2.73 9.46 2.18
N ILE A 173 -2.21 8.28 2.56
CA ILE A 173 -2.09 7.85 3.96
C ILE A 173 -1.22 8.82 4.74
N GLY A 174 -0.08 9.23 4.19
CA GLY A 174 0.82 10.15 4.85
C GLY A 174 0.28 11.56 4.99
N THR A 175 -0.38 12.11 3.96
CA THR A 175 -0.99 13.45 3.98
C THR A 175 -2.27 13.49 4.81
N THR A 176 -2.89 12.34 5.10
CA THR A 176 -4.10 12.22 5.94
C THR A 176 -3.82 11.60 7.30
N ASN A 177 -2.64 11.84 7.86
CA ASN A 177 -2.35 11.45 9.24
C ASN A 177 -3.43 11.96 10.18
N GLU A 178 -4.01 11.05 10.97
CA GLU A 178 -5.03 11.36 11.99
C GLU A 178 -6.33 11.99 11.44
N ASN A 179 -6.55 11.99 10.11
CA ASN A 179 -7.80 12.45 9.53
C ASN A 179 -8.93 11.42 9.78
N PRO A 180 -10.00 11.81 10.50
CA PRO A 180 -11.03 10.87 10.95
C PRO A 180 -11.83 10.21 9.81
N ILE A 181 -11.82 10.77 8.59
CA ILE A 181 -12.48 10.18 7.42
C ILE A 181 -11.86 8.83 7.05
N PHE A 182 -10.56 8.68 7.31
CA PHE A 182 -9.79 7.48 6.96
C PHE A 182 -9.49 6.59 8.16
N GLU A 183 -10.10 6.86 9.32
CA GLU A 183 -9.90 6.06 10.53
C GLU A 183 -11.07 5.13 10.80
N ASP A 184 -10.79 3.86 11.02
CA ASP A 184 -11.78 2.89 11.46
C ASP A 184 -11.95 2.97 12.96
N LYS A 185 -13.09 3.50 13.41
CA LYS A 185 -13.43 3.63 14.83
C LYS A 185 -13.71 2.29 15.51
N THR A 186 -13.98 1.24 14.73
CA THR A 186 -14.27 -0.10 15.25
C THR A 186 -13.00 -0.92 15.47
N PHE A 187 -11.91 -0.58 14.77
CA PHE A 187 -10.61 -1.23 14.94
C PHE A 187 -9.95 -0.80 16.26
N LYS A 188 -9.85 -1.73 17.18
CA LYS A 188 -9.27 -1.47 18.52
C LYS A 188 -7.75 -1.43 18.43
N SER A 189 -7.15 -0.30 18.74
CA SER A 189 -5.71 -0.11 18.83
C SER A 189 -5.37 0.96 19.85
N LYS A 190 -4.18 0.84 20.47
CA LYS A 190 -3.61 1.86 21.36
C LYS A 190 -2.86 2.96 20.60
N HIS A 191 -2.58 2.73 19.31
CA HIS A 191 -1.79 3.62 18.47
C HIS A 191 -2.62 4.25 17.36
N SER A 192 -2.23 5.45 16.94
CA SER A 192 -2.74 6.07 15.71
C SER A 192 -2.12 5.44 14.47
N SER A 193 -2.76 5.64 13.32
CA SER A 193 -2.24 5.22 12.01
C SER A 193 -1.13 6.13 11.47
N LYS A 194 -0.67 7.14 12.23
CA LYS A 194 0.33 8.13 11.83
C LYS A 194 1.60 7.49 11.31
N VAL A 195 2.07 7.98 10.15
CA VAL A 195 3.36 7.65 9.55
C VAL A 195 4.29 8.86 9.57
N HIS A 196 5.60 8.63 9.41
CA HIS A 196 6.65 9.63 9.62
C HIS A 196 7.47 9.92 8.36
N ALA A 197 7.29 9.12 7.31
CA ALA A 197 7.88 9.33 5.99
C ALA A 197 7.03 8.67 4.91
N ILE A 198 7.09 9.21 3.69
CA ILE A 198 6.37 8.72 2.52
C ILE A 198 7.39 8.40 1.42
N VAL A 199 7.24 7.26 0.77
CA VAL A 199 7.93 6.92 -0.48
C VAL A 199 6.88 6.61 -1.54
N ASP A 200 6.74 7.52 -2.47
CA ASP A 200 5.84 7.40 -3.61
C ASP A 200 6.63 6.94 -4.83
N VAL A 201 6.30 5.76 -5.37
CA VAL A 201 6.89 5.22 -6.59
C VAL A 201 5.87 5.27 -7.72
N ASP A 202 5.99 6.28 -8.58
CA ASP A 202 5.12 6.47 -9.76
C ASP A 202 3.61 6.49 -9.41
N GLY A 203 3.22 7.14 -8.31
CA GLY A 203 1.83 7.28 -7.87
C GLY A 203 1.24 8.63 -8.25
N VAL A 204 -0.01 8.63 -8.72
CA VAL A 204 -0.79 9.84 -9.00
C VAL A 204 -1.10 10.58 -7.69
N LEU A 205 -0.74 11.85 -7.58
CA LEU A 205 -0.91 12.63 -6.36
C LEU A 205 -2.15 13.53 -6.38
N ALA A 206 -2.67 13.82 -7.58
CA ALA A 206 -3.87 14.60 -7.78
C ALA A 206 -4.71 14.02 -8.92
N PHE A 207 -5.96 13.68 -8.62
CA PHE A 207 -6.97 13.34 -9.61
C PHE A 207 -7.54 14.61 -10.23
N LYS A 208 -7.97 14.54 -11.50
CA LYS A 208 -8.49 15.71 -12.26
C LYS A 208 -7.48 16.86 -12.40
N HIS A 209 -6.20 16.54 -12.28
CA HIS A 209 -5.10 17.45 -12.54
C HIS A 209 -4.82 17.55 -14.06
N PRO A 210 -4.31 18.69 -14.59
CA PRO A 210 -3.96 18.80 -16.02
C PRO A 210 -2.97 17.74 -16.52
N GLU A 211 -2.08 17.26 -15.65
CA GLU A 211 -1.12 16.19 -15.98
C GLU A 211 -1.71 14.79 -15.83
N SER A 212 -2.86 14.64 -15.16
CA SER A 212 -3.44 13.34 -14.88
C SER A 212 -4.27 12.79 -16.05
N SER A 213 -4.29 11.48 -16.15
CA SER A 213 -5.08 10.76 -17.17
C SER A 213 -5.66 9.50 -16.53
N GLU A 214 -6.60 9.72 -15.60
CA GLU A 214 -7.31 8.62 -14.96
C GLU A 214 -8.45 8.16 -15.87
N GLY A 215 -8.52 6.86 -16.05
CA GLY A 215 -9.57 6.21 -16.81
C GLY A 215 -10.66 5.62 -15.92
N ASP A 216 -11.43 4.71 -16.52
CA ASP A 216 -12.52 3.99 -15.88
C ASP A 216 -12.10 3.24 -14.61
N MET A 217 -10.81 2.90 -14.48
CA MET A 217 -10.29 2.20 -13.31
C MET A 217 -10.34 3.05 -12.04
N ALA A 218 -9.98 4.34 -12.15
CA ALA A 218 -10.12 5.28 -11.03
C ALA A 218 -11.60 5.54 -10.71
N ALA A 219 -12.44 5.77 -11.73
CA ALA A 219 -13.87 5.93 -11.55
C ALA A 219 -14.51 4.71 -10.86
N PHE A 220 -14.11 3.50 -11.27
CA PHE A 220 -14.61 2.27 -10.64
C PHE A 220 -14.19 2.17 -9.16
N TRP A 221 -12.94 2.53 -8.83
CA TRP A 221 -12.47 2.52 -7.44
C TRP A 221 -13.16 3.59 -6.60
N LEU A 222 -13.32 4.81 -7.15
CA LEU A 222 -13.93 5.96 -6.46
C LEU A 222 -15.46 5.89 -6.36
N GLY A 223 -16.07 4.86 -6.97
CA GLY A 223 -17.52 4.61 -6.88
C GLY A 223 -18.37 5.36 -7.92
N GLY A 224 -17.73 6.07 -8.86
CA GLY A 224 -18.40 6.81 -9.93
C GLY A 224 -17.42 7.72 -10.66
N LYS A 225 -17.87 8.33 -11.77
CA LYS A 225 -17.12 9.36 -12.48
C LYS A 225 -16.98 10.63 -11.63
N SER A 226 -16.12 11.54 -12.04
CA SER A 226 -15.81 12.74 -11.25
C SER A 226 -16.99 13.72 -11.10
N ASP A 227 -17.95 13.69 -11.97
CA ASP A 227 -19.21 14.42 -11.89
C ASP A 227 -20.25 13.71 -11.02
N GLU A 228 -20.15 12.39 -10.88
CA GLU A 228 -21.04 11.56 -10.05
C GLU A 228 -20.60 11.52 -8.59
N THR A 229 -19.27 11.46 -8.33
CA THR A 229 -18.69 11.37 -6.98
C THR A 229 -17.55 12.38 -6.75
N PRO A 230 -17.77 13.70 -6.96
CA PRO A 230 -16.72 14.73 -6.94
C PRO A 230 -15.92 14.76 -5.64
N GLU A 231 -16.58 14.54 -4.50
CA GLU A 231 -15.92 14.53 -3.19
C GLU A 231 -14.93 13.34 -3.04
N ASN A 232 -15.26 12.18 -3.59
CA ASN A 232 -14.34 11.03 -3.56
C ASN A 232 -13.08 11.32 -4.40
N TRP A 233 -13.24 11.94 -5.58
CA TRP A 233 -12.13 12.32 -6.43
C TRP A 233 -11.22 13.34 -5.77
N LYS A 234 -11.80 14.35 -5.13
CA LYS A 234 -11.08 15.37 -4.38
C LYS A 234 -10.36 14.76 -3.17
N ASN A 235 -11.09 14.01 -2.34
CA ASN A 235 -10.56 13.45 -1.10
C ASN A 235 -9.57 12.30 -1.32
N ALA A 236 -9.58 11.64 -2.47
CA ALA A 236 -8.57 10.64 -2.83
C ALA A 236 -7.26 11.26 -3.33
N SER A 237 -7.23 12.56 -3.62
CA SER A 237 -6.03 13.28 -4.07
C SER A 237 -5.16 13.65 -2.86
N ALA A 238 -3.93 13.11 -2.78
CA ALA A 238 -2.98 13.46 -1.72
C ALA A 238 -2.67 14.96 -1.68
N LEU A 239 -2.60 15.60 -2.84
CA LEU A 239 -2.42 17.06 -2.97
C LEU A 239 -3.46 17.85 -2.16
N THR A 240 -4.72 17.42 -2.13
CA THR A 240 -5.80 18.08 -1.39
C THR A 240 -5.53 18.17 0.13
N HIS A 241 -4.78 17.21 0.66
CA HIS A 241 -4.48 17.09 2.08
C HIS A 241 -3.05 17.50 2.44
N THR A 242 -2.29 17.99 1.44
CA THR A 242 -0.90 18.39 1.68
C THR A 242 -0.86 19.72 2.44
N ASP A 243 -0.26 19.70 3.62
CA ASP A 243 -0.15 20.86 4.50
C ASP A 243 1.15 20.81 5.35
N LYS A 244 1.25 21.69 6.33
CA LYS A 244 2.39 21.78 7.27
C LYS A 244 2.61 20.52 8.12
N ASN A 245 1.65 19.61 8.21
CA ASN A 245 1.73 18.36 8.98
C ASN A 245 2.12 17.16 8.11
N THR A 246 2.27 17.36 6.80
CA THR A 246 2.68 16.32 5.86
C THR A 246 4.09 15.81 6.20
N PRO A 247 4.32 14.49 6.32
CA PRO A 247 5.66 13.96 6.55
C PRO A 247 6.60 14.21 5.37
N PRO A 248 7.93 14.14 5.60
CA PRO A 248 8.91 14.11 4.51
C PRO A 248 8.55 13.07 3.45
N ILE A 249 8.79 13.39 2.17
CA ILE A 249 8.39 12.55 1.04
C ILE A 249 9.52 12.40 0.02
N LEU A 250 9.71 11.15 -0.45
CA LEU A 250 10.51 10.81 -1.62
C LEU A 250 9.57 10.42 -2.77
N TYR A 251 9.77 11.06 -3.92
CA TYR A 251 9.14 10.68 -5.18
C TYR A 251 10.17 9.94 -6.05
N ILE A 252 9.88 8.70 -6.43
CA ILE A 252 10.68 7.94 -7.41
C ILE A 252 9.83 7.80 -8.67
N CYS A 253 10.23 8.46 -9.73
CA CYS A 253 9.40 8.65 -10.91
C CYS A 253 10.01 8.00 -12.16
N SER A 254 9.16 7.40 -12.99
CA SER A 254 9.48 7.16 -14.40
C SER A 254 9.48 8.48 -15.19
N SER A 255 9.83 8.40 -16.47
CA SER A 255 9.73 9.54 -17.40
C SER A 255 8.29 9.80 -17.90
N ILE A 256 7.26 9.19 -17.29
CA ILE A 256 5.88 9.27 -17.76
C ILE A 256 5.07 10.21 -16.85
N PRO A 257 4.81 11.47 -17.27
CA PRO A 257 4.27 12.53 -16.40
C PRO A 257 2.97 12.19 -15.70
N ARG A 258 2.06 11.48 -16.36
CA ARG A 258 0.74 11.17 -15.80
C ARG A 258 0.78 10.36 -14.50
N PHE A 259 1.87 9.62 -14.24
CA PHE A 259 2.01 8.82 -13.03
C PHE A 259 2.51 9.59 -11.82
N HIS A 260 2.84 10.87 -12.00
CA HIS A 260 3.21 11.75 -10.90
C HIS A 260 2.49 13.11 -10.98
N ALA A 261 1.28 13.11 -11.57
CA ALA A 261 0.45 14.29 -11.69
C ALA A 261 0.17 14.93 -10.32
N GLY A 262 0.34 16.25 -10.21
CA GLY A 262 0.23 17.01 -8.96
C GLY A 262 1.47 17.01 -8.05
N ARG A 263 2.55 16.29 -8.42
CA ARG A 263 3.80 16.26 -7.64
C ARG A 263 4.40 17.66 -7.46
N ASN A 264 4.48 18.43 -8.52
CA ASN A 264 5.10 19.75 -8.49
C ASN A 264 4.32 20.73 -7.61
N ASP A 265 2.98 20.62 -7.59
CA ASP A 265 2.13 21.40 -6.71
C ASP A 265 2.28 20.99 -5.24
N MET A 266 2.40 19.68 -4.97
CA MET A 266 2.75 19.20 -3.61
C MET A 266 4.10 19.75 -3.16
N ILE A 267 5.13 19.66 -4.00
CA ILE A 267 6.49 20.17 -3.70
C ILE A 267 6.46 21.66 -3.35
N LYS A 268 5.65 22.45 -4.06
CA LYS A 268 5.49 23.88 -3.74
C LYS A 268 4.97 24.07 -2.31
N ILE A 269 3.91 23.36 -1.93
CA ILE A 269 3.33 23.44 -0.57
C ILE A 269 4.33 22.94 0.48
N LEU A 270 5.04 21.84 0.20
CA LEU A 270 6.05 21.27 1.10
C LEU A 270 7.21 22.25 1.34
N ASN A 271 7.71 22.92 0.30
CA ASN A 271 8.80 23.89 0.38
C ASN A 271 8.37 25.13 1.17
N GLU A 272 7.15 25.65 0.95
CA GLU A 272 6.58 26.74 1.72
C GLU A 272 6.53 26.42 3.23
N ASN A 273 6.29 25.15 3.57
CA ASN A 273 6.25 24.65 4.94
C ASN A 273 7.59 24.10 5.44
N LYS A 274 8.70 24.21 4.66
CA LYS A 274 10.03 23.72 5.00
C LYS A 274 10.07 22.20 5.28
N ILE A 275 9.21 21.44 4.63
CA ILE A 275 9.15 19.97 4.74
C ILE A 275 10.10 19.37 3.72
N TYR A 276 10.98 18.47 4.21
CA TYR A 276 11.94 17.79 3.34
C TYR A 276 11.23 16.94 2.28
N ASN A 277 11.60 17.16 1.04
CA ASN A 277 11.13 16.37 -0.09
C ASN A 277 12.28 16.13 -1.08
N GLU A 278 12.22 15.01 -1.78
CA GLU A 278 13.24 14.58 -2.74
C GLU A 278 12.59 13.96 -3.95
N VAL A 279 13.09 14.27 -5.15
CA VAL A 279 12.66 13.68 -6.42
C VAL A 279 13.81 12.91 -7.02
N GLN A 280 13.57 11.66 -7.38
CA GLN A 280 14.48 10.80 -8.14
C GLN A 280 13.74 10.34 -9.41
N THR A 281 14.26 10.74 -10.56
CA THR A 281 13.72 10.28 -11.84
C THR A 281 14.61 9.17 -12.40
N ILE A 282 14.01 8.07 -12.82
CA ILE A 282 14.68 6.97 -13.50
C ILE A 282 14.37 7.13 -14.99
N PRO A 283 15.30 7.69 -15.79
CA PRO A 283 15.05 7.99 -17.19
C PRO A 283 14.83 6.70 -18.00
N ASP A 284 14.07 6.81 -19.08
CA ASP A 284 13.80 5.74 -20.04
C ASP A 284 13.23 4.44 -19.46
N SER A 285 12.67 4.54 -18.24
CA SER A 285 12.07 3.41 -17.57
C SER A 285 10.57 3.25 -17.89
N PRO A 286 10.06 2.00 -17.92
CA PRO A 286 8.62 1.75 -17.97
C PRO A 286 7.96 2.05 -16.63
N HIS A 287 6.64 2.21 -16.61
CA HIS A 287 5.88 2.43 -15.36
C HIS A 287 6.11 1.33 -14.30
N SER A 288 6.43 0.10 -14.64
CA SER A 288 6.67 -0.97 -13.65
C SER A 288 8.16 -1.21 -13.35
N PHE A 289 9.01 -0.18 -13.46
CA PHE A 289 10.47 -0.26 -13.35
C PHE A 289 10.95 -0.88 -12.01
N TRP A 290 10.22 -0.67 -10.93
CA TRP A 290 10.57 -1.20 -9.61
C TRP A 290 10.54 -2.74 -9.49
N PHE A 291 10.08 -3.43 -10.51
CA PHE A 291 10.07 -4.90 -10.54
C PHE A 291 11.32 -5.49 -11.22
N TYR A 292 12.12 -4.69 -11.95
CA TYR A 292 13.13 -5.22 -12.87
C TYR A 292 14.46 -4.51 -12.76
N GLU A 293 15.54 -5.26 -12.89
CA GLU A 293 16.84 -4.68 -13.18
C GLU A 293 16.87 -4.12 -14.62
N PRO A 294 17.59 -2.99 -14.86
CA PRO A 294 18.57 -2.34 -13.96
C PRO A 294 17.96 -1.32 -12.98
N TRP A 295 16.67 -1.12 -12.95
CA TRP A 295 16.02 -0.05 -12.19
C TRP A 295 15.66 -0.43 -10.76
N PHE A 296 15.50 -1.74 -10.48
CA PHE A 296 15.16 -2.24 -9.15
C PHE A 296 16.19 -1.83 -8.10
N GLY A 297 17.49 -2.07 -8.38
CA GLY A 297 18.58 -1.69 -7.47
C GLY A 297 18.62 -0.19 -7.20
N GLN A 298 18.31 0.65 -8.21
CA GLN A 298 18.22 2.11 -8.05
C GLN A 298 17.04 2.48 -7.12
N THR A 299 15.88 1.86 -7.32
CA THR A 299 14.68 2.09 -6.48
C THR A 299 14.97 1.78 -5.01
N VAL A 300 15.61 0.64 -4.73
CA VAL A 300 16.06 0.27 -3.37
C VAL A 300 17.04 1.31 -2.82
N SER A 301 18.05 1.69 -3.60
CA SER A 301 19.09 2.64 -3.16
C SER A 301 18.51 4.01 -2.81
N TYR A 302 17.63 4.56 -3.64
CA TYR A 302 16.97 5.83 -3.38
C TYR A 302 16.10 5.77 -2.12
N THR A 303 15.32 4.69 -1.99
CA THR A 303 14.47 4.46 -0.82
C THR A 303 15.30 4.41 0.47
N VAL A 304 16.34 3.57 0.50
CA VAL A 304 17.18 3.40 1.71
C VAL A 304 17.90 4.69 2.07
N ARG A 305 18.50 5.39 1.09
CA ARG A 305 19.18 6.67 1.33
C ARG A 305 18.24 7.73 1.92
N PHE A 306 17.03 7.86 1.40
CA PHE A 306 16.02 8.76 1.94
C PHE A 306 15.62 8.37 3.37
N LEU A 307 15.28 7.09 3.60
CA LEU A 307 14.89 6.62 4.92
C LEU A 307 16.00 6.74 5.96
N ASP A 308 17.26 6.53 5.56
CA ASP A 308 18.43 6.73 6.44
C ASP A 308 18.53 8.19 6.89
N LYS A 309 18.27 9.14 6.00
CA LYS A 309 18.25 10.57 6.33
C LYS A 309 17.13 10.94 7.29
N ILE A 310 15.99 10.25 7.24
CA ILE A 310 14.84 10.55 8.11
C ILE A 310 14.93 9.83 9.46
N PHE A 311 15.46 8.61 9.51
CA PHE A 311 15.35 7.76 10.70
C PHE A 311 16.66 7.45 11.42
N LYS A 312 17.79 7.70 10.79
CA LYS A 312 19.14 7.50 11.37
C LYS A 312 19.83 8.81 11.65
#